data_98c97d70c0ad613e9f0da57b0219b355
#
_entry.id   98c97d70c0ad613e9f0da57b0219b355
#
_cell.length_a   1.000
_cell.length_b   1.000
_cell.length_c   1.000
_cell.angle_alpha   90.00
_cell.angle_beta   90.00
_cell.angle_gamma   90.00
#
_symmetry.space_group_name_H-M   'P 1'
#
loop_
_entity.id
_entity.type
_entity.pdbx_description
1 polymer ?
#
loop_
_entity_poly.entity_id
_entity_poly.type
_entity_poly.pdbx_seq_one_letter_code
_entity_poly.pdbx_strand_id
1 'polypeptide(L)'
;MEKKVLAFDFGASGGRAMCGTFDGDKISIEELHRFSNDPVILNGSMYWDVLRLFFEIKQGLIKAKKCGKIESIGIDTWGVDFGLIDEEGRLLENPVHYRDARTEGMIEESFKLIDKEKFYQITGNQFMDLNTAFQLLSLVKTRKELLEKADKMILMPDLFNYFLTGEKKAEYSIASTTQLLDAKKGEWSDEVIEALGIPKHIFPEIVPTGTKIGTLTDEICTELGLDKIDVMAVAGHDTQSALVSVPTSEEDFIFLSCGTWSLLGTELAEPIINEKSEHYNITNEGGYGRKISFLKNIIGLWCIQESRRQWIREGNEYGFG
;
A
#
# COMPACT_ATOMS: atom_id res chain seq x y z
N MET A 1 -25.93 12.87 14.86
CA MET A 1 -25.06 12.30 15.93
C MET A 1 -23.64 12.36 15.37
N GLU A 2 -22.75 13.01 16.08
CA GLU A 2 -21.35 13.16 15.68
C GLU A 2 -20.64 11.80 15.65
N LYS A 3 -19.93 11.49 14.59
CA LYS A 3 -19.11 10.26 14.44
C LYS A 3 -17.66 10.65 14.26
N LYS A 4 -16.77 9.95 14.95
CA LYS A 4 -15.31 10.18 14.85
C LYS A 4 -14.59 8.94 14.36
N VAL A 5 -13.67 9.15 13.44
CA VAL A 5 -12.81 8.11 12.88
C VAL A 5 -11.35 8.52 12.99
N LEU A 6 -10.46 7.54 13.05
CA LEU A 6 -9.03 7.77 13.07
C LEU A 6 -8.43 7.22 11.76
N ALA A 7 -7.79 8.08 11.00
CA ALA A 7 -7.09 7.71 9.78
C ALA A 7 -5.58 7.82 9.97
N PHE A 8 -4.84 6.82 9.47
CA PHE A 8 -3.40 6.85 9.33
C PHE A 8 -3.04 6.86 7.86
N ASP A 9 -2.40 7.93 7.41
CA ASP A 9 -1.92 8.13 6.04
C ASP A 9 -0.40 8.05 6.04
N PHE A 10 0.14 7.02 5.38
CA PHE A 10 1.56 6.74 5.27
C PHE A 10 2.05 6.98 3.84
N GLY A 11 2.76 8.08 3.64
CA GLY A 11 3.51 8.29 2.42
C GLY A 11 4.94 7.73 2.51
N ALA A 12 5.64 7.70 1.38
CA ALA A 12 7.02 7.22 1.28
C ALA A 12 8.06 8.04 2.08
N SER A 13 7.71 9.23 2.57
CA SER A 13 8.63 10.12 3.31
C SER A 13 8.14 10.51 4.71
N GLY A 14 6.94 10.12 5.09
CA GLY A 14 6.36 10.43 6.39
C GLY A 14 4.92 9.96 6.51
N GLY A 15 4.39 9.99 7.72
CA GLY A 15 3.01 9.60 7.98
C GLY A 15 2.31 10.55 8.95
N ARG A 16 1.00 10.42 9.01
CA ARG A 16 0.11 11.23 9.83
C ARG A 16 -0.98 10.38 10.47
N ALA A 17 -1.39 10.76 11.68
CA ALA A 17 -2.64 10.30 12.28
C ALA A 17 -3.61 11.49 12.31
N MET A 18 -4.78 11.30 11.73
CA MET A 18 -5.82 12.32 11.57
C MET A 18 -7.11 11.88 12.25
N CYS A 19 -7.70 12.74 13.09
CA CYS A 19 -9.04 12.54 13.61
C CYS A 19 -10.05 13.21 12.66
N GLY A 20 -10.89 12.42 12.01
CA GLY A 20 -12.00 12.90 11.21
C GLY A 20 -13.27 12.94 12.06
N THR A 21 -13.99 14.05 12.04
CA THR A 21 -15.28 14.22 12.73
C THR A 21 -16.36 14.54 11.70
N PHE A 22 -17.39 13.71 11.64
CA PHE A 22 -18.58 13.92 10.81
C PHE A 22 -19.77 14.28 11.69
N ASP A 23 -20.36 15.45 11.50
CA ASP A 23 -21.49 15.96 12.29
C ASP A 23 -22.86 15.61 11.71
N GLY A 24 -22.89 15.00 10.54
CA GLY A 24 -24.07 14.66 9.76
C GLY A 24 -24.19 15.48 8.46
N ASP A 25 -23.39 16.52 8.29
CA ASP A 25 -23.35 17.40 7.12
C ASP A 25 -21.91 17.62 6.63
N LYS A 26 -21.00 17.88 7.54
CA LYS A 26 -19.60 18.24 7.25
C LYS A 26 -18.62 17.30 7.93
N ILE A 27 -17.47 17.17 7.30
CA ILE A 27 -16.30 16.50 7.87
C ILE A 27 -15.27 17.58 8.26
N SER A 28 -14.84 17.55 9.53
CA SER A 28 -13.68 18.29 10.00
C SER A 28 -12.54 17.33 10.29
N ILE A 29 -11.30 17.79 10.08
CA ILE A 29 -10.10 16.97 10.22
C ILE A 29 -9.12 17.66 11.16
N GLU A 30 -8.60 16.93 12.15
CA GLU A 30 -7.55 17.38 13.07
C GLU A 30 -6.33 16.47 12.96
N GLU A 31 -5.15 17.03 12.69
CA GLU A 31 -3.90 16.29 12.75
C GLU A 31 -3.49 16.03 14.20
N LEU A 32 -3.37 14.77 14.58
CA LEU A 32 -3.02 14.37 15.94
C LEU A 32 -1.53 14.05 16.09
N HIS A 33 -0.93 13.48 15.04
CA HIS A 33 0.44 13.01 15.06
C HIS A 33 1.04 13.06 13.66
N ARG A 34 2.31 13.41 13.58
CA ARG A 34 3.11 13.41 12.34
C ARG A 34 4.48 12.81 12.65
N PHE A 35 5.01 12.03 11.73
CA PHE A 35 6.30 11.35 11.88
C PHE A 35 6.99 11.19 10.52
N SER A 36 8.31 10.99 10.55
CA SER A 36 9.10 10.66 9.36
C SER A 36 9.02 9.17 9.04
N ASN A 37 9.20 8.85 7.76
CA ASN A 37 9.29 7.48 7.24
C ASN A 37 10.55 7.39 6.37
N ASP A 38 11.69 7.26 7.03
CA ASP A 38 12.98 7.16 6.36
C ASP A 38 13.40 5.67 6.27
N PRO A 39 13.82 5.19 5.08
CA PRO A 39 14.30 3.83 4.94
C PRO A 39 15.65 3.64 5.64
N VAL A 40 15.91 2.41 6.08
CA VAL A 40 17.17 2.02 6.70
C VAL A 40 17.97 1.17 5.72
N ILE A 41 19.24 1.53 5.50
CA ILE A 41 20.16 0.72 4.68
C ILE A 41 21.01 -0.14 5.62
N LEU A 42 20.95 -1.45 5.41
CA LEU A 42 21.73 -2.43 6.16
C LEU A 42 22.29 -3.50 5.22
N ASN A 43 23.61 -3.71 5.23
CA ASN A 43 24.28 -4.71 4.40
C ASN A 43 23.96 -4.63 2.90
N GLY A 44 23.78 -3.41 2.38
CA GLY A 44 23.49 -3.18 0.96
C GLY A 44 22.03 -3.28 0.57
N SER A 45 21.15 -3.71 1.46
CA SER A 45 19.69 -3.72 1.25
C SER A 45 19.01 -2.55 1.95
N MET A 46 17.93 -2.08 1.35
CA MET A 46 17.09 -0.99 1.87
C MET A 46 15.83 -1.55 2.49
N TYR A 47 15.51 -1.16 3.72
CA TYR A 47 14.37 -1.67 4.48
C TYR A 47 13.46 -0.54 4.95
N TRP A 48 12.17 -0.85 5.08
CA TRP A 48 11.25 -0.10 5.93
C TRP A 48 11.40 -0.54 7.38
N ASP A 49 11.51 0.39 8.32
CA ASP A 49 11.45 0.07 9.75
C ASP A 49 10.00 -0.04 10.21
N VAL A 50 9.35 -1.16 9.82
CA VAL A 50 7.92 -1.36 10.06
C VAL A 50 7.56 -1.40 11.54
N LEU A 51 8.48 -1.84 12.40
CA LEU A 51 8.25 -1.85 13.86
C LEU A 51 8.22 -0.43 14.42
N ARG A 52 9.07 0.45 13.91
CA ARG A 52 9.04 1.87 14.24
C ARG A 52 7.76 2.52 13.74
N LEU A 53 7.33 2.22 12.52
CA LEU A 53 6.07 2.73 11.98
C LEU A 53 4.87 2.25 12.78
N PHE A 54 4.86 1.00 13.25
CA PHE A 54 3.81 0.50 14.14
C PHE A 54 3.83 1.19 15.52
N PHE A 55 5.01 1.53 16.04
CA PHE A 55 5.12 2.37 17.22
C PHE A 55 4.45 3.74 17.01
N GLU A 56 4.62 4.36 15.85
CA GLU A 56 3.97 5.64 15.53
C GLU A 56 2.44 5.51 15.43
N ILE A 57 1.91 4.37 14.95
CA ILE A 57 0.47 4.07 15.04
C ILE A 57 0.02 4.08 16.49
N LYS A 58 0.73 3.39 17.39
CA LYS A 58 0.41 3.38 18.81
C LYS A 58 0.44 4.79 19.42
N GLN A 59 1.41 5.64 19.02
CA GLN A 59 1.44 7.04 19.46
C GLN A 59 0.21 7.84 18.95
N GLY A 60 -0.21 7.61 17.70
CA GLY A 60 -1.43 8.18 17.15
C GLY A 60 -2.68 7.75 17.92
N LEU A 61 -2.80 6.46 18.24
CA LEU A 61 -3.89 5.91 19.05
C LEU A 61 -3.95 6.54 20.45
N ILE A 62 -2.81 6.70 21.12
CA ILE A 62 -2.73 7.37 22.44
C ILE A 62 -3.22 8.82 22.33
N LYS A 63 -2.77 9.55 21.31
CA LYS A 63 -3.17 10.94 21.08
C LYS A 63 -4.66 11.08 20.72
N ALA A 64 -5.24 10.07 20.06
CA ALA A 64 -6.65 10.05 19.69
C ALA A 64 -7.61 9.98 20.91
N LYS A 65 -7.12 9.60 22.09
CA LYS A 65 -7.95 9.62 23.34
C LYS A 65 -8.56 10.99 23.61
N LYS A 66 -7.88 12.07 23.25
CA LYS A 66 -8.40 13.45 23.42
C LYS A 66 -9.62 13.75 22.54
N CYS A 67 -9.82 13.00 21.45
CA CYS A 67 -10.95 13.16 20.55
C CYS A 67 -12.24 12.54 21.11
N GLY A 68 -12.17 11.76 22.18
CA GLY A 68 -13.28 11.00 22.73
C GLY A 68 -13.46 9.66 22.03
N LYS A 69 -14.71 9.19 21.89
CA LYS A 69 -14.99 7.89 21.28
C LYS A 69 -14.67 7.88 19.79
N ILE A 70 -13.76 7.00 19.38
CA ILE A 70 -13.44 6.70 17.98
C ILE A 70 -14.27 5.47 17.56
N GLU A 71 -15.00 5.59 16.46
CA GLU A 71 -15.85 4.50 15.92
C GLU A 71 -15.03 3.48 15.14
N SER A 72 -14.05 3.97 14.33
CA SER A 72 -13.22 3.09 13.50
C SER A 72 -11.86 3.69 13.19
N ILE A 73 -10.93 2.79 12.80
CA ILE A 73 -9.58 3.08 12.33
C ILE A 73 -9.47 2.66 10.87
N GLY A 74 -8.84 3.49 10.04
CA GLY A 74 -8.45 3.16 8.68
C GLY A 74 -6.98 3.50 8.44
N ILE A 75 -6.30 2.68 7.62
CA ILE A 75 -4.87 2.85 7.31
C ILE A 75 -4.70 2.75 5.81
N ASP A 76 -4.07 3.74 5.21
CA ASP A 76 -3.55 3.67 3.84
C ASP A 76 -2.04 3.89 3.82
N THR A 77 -1.38 3.36 2.79
CA THR A 77 0.05 3.47 2.59
C THR A 77 0.40 3.57 1.10
N TRP A 78 1.69 3.74 0.80
CA TRP A 78 2.23 3.52 -0.54
C TRP A 78 1.99 2.07 -1.01
N GLY A 79 2.01 1.85 -2.33
CA GLY A 79 1.78 0.53 -2.96
C GLY A 79 2.98 -0.41 -2.92
N VAL A 80 2.77 -1.60 -3.42
CA VAL A 80 3.71 -2.66 -3.84
C VAL A 80 4.51 -3.37 -2.76
N ASP A 81 4.78 -2.77 -1.60
CA ASP A 81 5.60 -3.38 -0.55
C ASP A 81 4.80 -4.26 0.40
N PHE A 82 5.46 -5.25 0.98
CA PHE A 82 4.84 -6.28 1.80
C PHE A 82 5.76 -6.80 2.90
N GLY A 83 5.16 -7.38 3.93
CA GLY A 83 5.81 -8.22 4.92
C GLY A 83 5.44 -9.68 4.76
N LEU A 84 6.31 -10.58 5.20
CA LEU A 84 6.07 -12.03 5.26
C LEU A 84 5.85 -12.44 6.70
N ILE A 85 4.74 -13.13 6.96
CA ILE A 85 4.33 -13.61 8.29
C ILE A 85 4.40 -15.13 8.30
N ASP A 86 4.96 -15.72 9.36
CA ASP A 86 5.00 -17.17 9.56
C ASP A 86 3.66 -17.72 10.13
N GLU A 87 3.60 -19.05 10.32
CA GLU A 87 2.42 -19.74 10.86
C GLU A 87 2.13 -19.32 12.31
N GLU A 88 3.15 -18.95 13.09
CA GLU A 88 3.01 -18.46 14.47
C GLU A 88 2.61 -16.96 14.52
N GLY A 89 2.48 -16.33 13.37
CA GLY A 89 2.08 -14.91 13.27
C GLY A 89 3.23 -13.92 13.44
N ARG A 90 4.47 -14.34 13.33
CA ARG A 90 5.64 -13.49 13.48
C ARG A 90 6.08 -12.93 12.14
N LEU A 91 6.51 -11.66 12.15
CA LEU A 91 7.18 -11.06 11.00
C LEU A 91 8.54 -11.73 10.78
N LEU A 92 8.75 -12.30 9.59
CA LEU A 92 10.00 -13.01 9.28
C LEU A 92 11.20 -12.07 9.13
N GLU A 93 10.98 -10.90 8.53
CA GLU A 93 11.98 -9.83 8.42
C GLU A 93 11.28 -8.48 8.20
N ASN A 94 11.99 -7.37 8.41
CA ASN A 94 11.49 -6.07 7.99
C ASN A 94 11.22 -6.05 6.47
N PRO A 95 10.10 -5.46 6.01
CA PRO A 95 9.83 -5.27 4.60
C PRO A 95 10.97 -4.57 3.87
N VAL A 96 11.37 -5.14 2.74
CA VAL A 96 12.38 -4.52 1.87
C VAL A 96 11.71 -3.41 1.07
N HIS A 97 12.38 -2.27 0.99
CA HIS A 97 11.89 -1.09 0.29
C HIS A 97 11.80 -1.30 -1.22
N TYR A 98 10.76 -0.81 -1.88
CA TYR A 98 10.54 -0.98 -3.32
C TYR A 98 11.66 -0.44 -4.23
N ARG A 99 12.54 0.43 -3.73
CA ARG A 99 13.72 0.93 -4.46
C ARG A 99 15.00 0.13 -4.17
N ASP A 100 14.90 -0.99 -3.47
CA ASP A 100 16.03 -1.89 -3.29
C ASP A 100 16.49 -2.46 -4.64
N ALA A 101 17.79 -2.60 -4.83
CA ALA A 101 18.38 -3.09 -6.07
C ALA A 101 18.06 -4.56 -6.38
N ARG A 102 17.44 -5.30 -5.43
CA ARG A 102 17.10 -6.73 -5.62
C ARG A 102 16.21 -7.03 -6.82
N THR A 103 15.49 -6.02 -7.31
CA THR A 103 14.57 -6.18 -8.45
C THR A 103 15.19 -5.81 -9.79
N GLU A 104 16.44 -5.33 -9.82
CA GLU A 104 17.12 -5.03 -11.08
C GLU A 104 17.17 -6.25 -12.00
N GLY A 105 16.69 -6.09 -13.25
CA GLY A 105 16.60 -7.13 -14.27
C GLY A 105 15.48 -8.17 -14.06
N MET A 106 14.64 -8.04 -13.03
CA MET A 106 13.56 -9.00 -12.78
C MET A 106 12.41 -8.91 -13.78
N ILE A 107 12.22 -7.77 -14.43
CA ILE A 107 11.25 -7.63 -15.52
C ILE A 107 11.65 -8.54 -16.68
N GLU A 108 12.90 -8.46 -17.15
CA GLU A 108 13.42 -9.30 -18.24
C GLU A 108 13.44 -10.79 -17.86
N GLU A 109 13.75 -11.09 -16.60
CA GLU A 109 13.68 -12.46 -16.09
C GLU A 109 12.24 -13.01 -16.11
N SER A 110 11.25 -12.19 -15.77
CA SER A 110 9.85 -12.60 -15.82
C SER A 110 9.38 -12.94 -17.24
N PHE A 111 9.86 -12.21 -18.27
CA PHE A 111 9.50 -12.47 -19.67
C PHE A 111 10.08 -13.78 -20.22
N LYS A 112 11.01 -14.41 -19.52
CA LYS A 112 11.47 -15.79 -19.81
C LYS A 112 10.50 -16.85 -19.28
N LEU A 113 9.62 -16.47 -18.34
CA LEU A 113 8.69 -17.37 -17.64
C LEU A 113 7.24 -17.20 -18.13
N ILE A 114 6.86 -15.98 -18.48
CA ILE A 114 5.55 -15.64 -19.04
C ILE A 114 5.73 -14.62 -20.16
N ASP A 115 5.02 -14.81 -21.27
CA ASP A 115 5.03 -13.85 -22.38
C ASP A 115 4.58 -12.46 -21.90
N LYS A 116 5.29 -11.41 -22.34
CA LYS A 116 5.05 -10.03 -21.91
C LYS A 116 3.62 -9.56 -22.18
N GLU A 117 3.14 -9.80 -23.43
CA GLU A 117 1.80 -9.41 -23.84
C GLU A 117 0.76 -10.14 -22.98
N LYS A 118 0.94 -11.45 -22.79
CA LYS A 118 0.06 -12.25 -21.94
C LYS A 118 0.05 -11.77 -20.49
N PHE A 119 1.22 -11.44 -19.94
CA PHE A 119 1.33 -10.91 -18.58
C PHE A 119 0.53 -9.59 -18.45
N TYR A 120 0.70 -8.68 -19.41
CA TYR A 120 -0.08 -7.43 -19.43
C TYR A 120 -1.57 -7.68 -19.64
N GLN A 121 -1.96 -8.57 -20.55
CA GLN A 121 -3.37 -8.90 -20.81
C GLN A 121 -4.12 -9.46 -19.59
N ILE A 122 -3.41 -10.11 -18.67
CA ILE A 122 -3.98 -10.60 -17.41
C ILE A 122 -4.05 -9.47 -16.39
N THR A 123 -2.92 -8.80 -16.15
CA THR A 123 -2.79 -7.90 -14.99
C THR A 123 -3.15 -6.46 -15.29
N GLY A 124 -2.99 -6.02 -16.54
CA GLY A 124 -3.24 -4.63 -16.93
C GLY A 124 -2.34 -3.60 -16.25
N ASN A 125 -1.30 -4.02 -15.52
CA ASN A 125 -0.42 -3.12 -14.78
C ASN A 125 0.77 -2.64 -15.60
N GLN A 126 1.18 -1.41 -15.33
CA GLN A 126 2.43 -0.84 -15.83
C GLN A 126 3.61 -1.68 -15.35
N PHE A 127 4.51 -2.08 -16.25
CA PHE A 127 5.76 -2.74 -15.88
C PHE A 127 6.70 -1.73 -15.22
N MET A 128 6.99 -1.99 -13.95
CA MET A 128 7.92 -1.20 -13.13
C MET A 128 8.69 -2.16 -12.23
N ASP A 129 10.01 -2.03 -12.13
CA ASP A 129 10.88 -2.91 -11.32
C ASP A 129 10.40 -3.05 -9.87
N LEU A 130 9.76 -2.02 -9.35
CA LEU A 130 9.28 -1.97 -7.98
C LEU A 130 8.02 -2.81 -7.68
N ASN A 131 7.30 -3.31 -8.70
CA ASN A 131 6.07 -4.05 -8.48
C ASN A 131 6.30 -5.34 -7.68
N THR A 132 5.33 -5.71 -6.85
CA THR A 132 5.41 -6.88 -5.95
C THR A 132 5.76 -8.16 -6.69
N ALA A 133 5.26 -8.34 -7.92
CA ALA A 133 5.56 -9.50 -8.76
C ALA A 133 7.08 -9.70 -8.94
N PHE A 134 7.83 -8.61 -9.21
CA PHE A 134 9.29 -8.66 -9.40
C PHE A 134 10.04 -8.77 -8.08
N GLN A 135 9.52 -8.16 -7.01
CA GLN A 135 10.06 -8.34 -5.68
C GLN A 135 9.96 -9.82 -5.23
N LEU A 136 8.82 -10.46 -5.42
CA LEU A 136 8.64 -11.89 -5.12
C LEU A 136 9.47 -12.78 -6.05
N LEU A 137 9.56 -12.45 -7.35
CA LEU A 137 10.42 -13.19 -8.28
C LEU A 137 11.88 -13.15 -7.84
N SER A 138 12.36 -12.01 -7.34
CA SER A 138 13.72 -11.91 -6.79
C SER A 138 13.92 -12.86 -5.60
N LEU A 139 12.92 -13.00 -4.71
CA LEU A 139 12.95 -13.94 -3.59
C LEU A 139 12.89 -15.40 -4.08
N VAL A 140 12.08 -15.72 -5.08
CA VAL A 140 12.06 -17.07 -5.70
C VAL A 140 13.44 -17.46 -6.20
N LYS A 141 14.21 -16.52 -6.77
CA LYS A 141 15.54 -16.77 -7.31
C LYS A 141 16.66 -16.81 -6.27
N THR A 142 16.55 -16.01 -5.21
CA THR A 142 17.68 -15.78 -4.30
C THR A 142 17.45 -16.27 -2.88
N ARG A 143 16.18 -16.36 -2.42
CA ARG A 143 15.81 -16.67 -1.03
C ARG A 143 14.49 -17.43 -0.95
N LYS A 144 14.35 -18.48 -1.74
CA LYS A 144 13.13 -19.27 -1.84
C LYS A 144 12.68 -19.84 -0.49
N GLU A 145 13.63 -20.19 0.37
CA GLU A 145 13.36 -20.69 1.72
C GLU A 145 12.59 -19.71 2.60
N LEU A 146 12.68 -18.40 2.31
CA LEU A 146 11.90 -17.38 3.02
C LEU A 146 10.42 -17.46 2.64
N LEU A 147 10.12 -17.64 1.36
CA LEU A 147 8.75 -17.84 0.87
C LEU A 147 8.15 -19.16 1.34
N GLU A 148 8.96 -20.20 1.46
CA GLU A 148 8.53 -21.52 1.97
C GLU A 148 8.18 -21.49 3.48
N LYS A 149 8.80 -20.58 4.24
CA LYS A 149 8.50 -20.37 5.67
C LYS A 149 7.32 -19.42 5.91
N ALA A 150 6.94 -18.64 4.91
CA ALA A 150 5.86 -17.69 5.04
C ALA A 150 4.50 -18.41 5.01
N ASP A 151 3.63 -18.11 5.97
CA ASP A 151 2.21 -18.42 5.87
C ASP A 151 1.51 -17.43 4.95
N LYS A 152 1.74 -16.12 5.16
CA LYS A 152 1.14 -15.06 4.34
C LYS A 152 2.13 -13.95 3.96
N MET A 153 1.95 -13.46 2.74
CA MET A 153 2.47 -12.20 2.24
C MET A 153 1.39 -11.14 2.45
N ILE A 154 1.68 -10.10 3.24
CA ILE A 154 0.71 -9.08 3.61
C ILE A 154 1.22 -7.71 3.18
N LEU A 155 0.43 -7.00 2.37
CA LEU A 155 0.77 -5.67 1.86
C LEU A 155 0.79 -4.63 2.98
N MET A 156 1.53 -3.54 2.81
CA MET A 156 1.86 -2.62 3.92
C MET A 156 0.67 -2.13 4.74
N PRO A 157 -0.46 -1.63 4.19
CA PRO A 157 -1.58 -1.18 5.01
C PRO A 157 -2.24 -2.35 5.74
N ASP A 158 -2.34 -3.50 5.07
CA ASP A 158 -2.91 -4.72 5.63
C ASP A 158 -2.00 -5.33 6.71
N LEU A 159 -0.68 -5.14 6.61
CA LEU A 159 0.27 -5.54 7.64
C LEU A 159 0.04 -4.77 8.95
N PHE A 160 -0.23 -3.47 8.86
CA PHE A 160 -0.61 -2.69 10.03
C PHE A 160 -2.00 -3.06 10.55
N ASN A 161 -2.95 -3.33 9.67
CA ASN A 161 -4.26 -3.88 10.04
C ASN A 161 -4.10 -5.23 10.77
N TYR A 162 -3.23 -6.11 10.25
CA TYR A 162 -2.88 -7.37 10.91
C TYR A 162 -2.27 -7.16 12.29
N PHE A 163 -1.32 -6.25 12.46
CA PHE A 163 -0.74 -5.96 13.77
C PHE A 163 -1.77 -5.42 14.78
N LEU A 164 -2.80 -4.74 14.30
CA LEU A 164 -3.88 -4.22 15.15
C LEU A 164 -4.94 -5.28 15.49
N THR A 165 -5.20 -6.25 14.60
CA THR A 165 -6.38 -7.14 14.69
C THR A 165 -6.06 -8.62 14.75
N GLY A 166 -4.90 -9.04 14.26
CA GLY A 166 -4.55 -10.44 14.03
C GLY A 166 -5.10 -11.05 12.72
N GLU A 167 -5.88 -10.29 11.93
CA GLU A 167 -6.53 -10.79 10.71
C GLU A 167 -5.64 -10.62 9.47
N LYS A 168 -5.42 -11.72 8.73
CA LYS A 168 -4.56 -11.76 7.53
C LYS A 168 -5.42 -11.62 6.28
N LYS A 169 -5.65 -10.39 5.81
CA LYS A 169 -6.46 -10.05 4.62
C LYS A 169 -5.65 -9.19 3.65
N ALA A 170 -6.12 -9.05 2.43
CA ALA A 170 -5.62 -8.10 1.43
C ALA A 170 -6.76 -7.19 0.99
N GLU A 171 -6.63 -5.88 1.15
CA GLU A 171 -7.61 -4.95 0.60
C GLU A 171 -7.39 -4.81 -0.92
N TYR A 172 -8.50 -4.71 -1.66
CA TYR A 172 -8.50 -4.78 -3.13
C TYR A 172 -7.64 -3.72 -3.81
N SER A 173 -7.69 -2.46 -3.38
CA SER A 173 -6.95 -1.39 -4.06
C SER A 173 -5.45 -1.56 -3.93
N ILE A 174 -4.96 -1.90 -2.73
CA ILE A 174 -3.54 -2.15 -2.52
C ILE A 174 -3.10 -3.44 -3.21
N ALA A 175 -3.92 -4.50 -3.20
CA ALA A 175 -3.64 -5.75 -3.91
C ALA A 175 -3.48 -5.54 -5.42
N SER A 176 -4.22 -4.62 -6.02
CA SER A 176 -4.15 -4.30 -7.45
C SER A 176 -2.82 -3.67 -7.89
N THR A 177 -2.03 -3.11 -6.95
CA THR A 177 -0.71 -2.54 -7.27
C THR A 177 0.36 -3.59 -7.51
N THR A 178 0.09 -4.85 -7.15
CA THR A 178 1.08 -5.93 -7.10
C THR A 178 1.55 -6.46 -8.46
N GLN A 179 0.78 -6.23 -9.52
CA GLN A 179 0.91 -6.90 -10.83
C GLN A 179 0.73 -8.45 -10.74
N LEU A 180 -0.11 -8.91 -9.78
CA LEU A 180 -0.41 -10.31 -9.52
C LEU A 180 -1.91 -10.61 -9.53
N LEU A 181 -2.76 -9.59 -9.76
CA LEU A 181 -4.19 -9.76 -9.96
C LEU A 181 -4.54 -9.98 -11.43
N ASP A 182 -5.58 -10.77 -11.67
CA ASP A 182 -6.38 -10.70 -12.89
C ASP A 182 -7.23 -9.42 -12.79
N ALA A 183 -6.89 -8.41 -13.58
CA ALA A 183 -7.50 -7.08 -13.47
C ALA A 183 -9.02 -7.09 -13.77
N LYS A 184 -9.49 -8.04 -14.60
CA LYS A 184 -10.92 -8.16 -14.94
C LYS A 184 -11.72 -8.85 -13.85
N LYS A 185 -11.12 -9.83 -13.15
CA LYS A 185 -11.77 -10.57 -12.06
C LYS A 185 -11.61 -9.85 -10.71
N GLY A 186 -10.52 -9.13 -10.52
CA GLY A 186 -10.13 -8.54 -9.24
C GLY A 186 -9.74 -9.60 -8.21
N GLU A 187 -9.12 -10.68 -8.66
CA GLU A 187 -8.67 -11.82 -7.87
C GLU A 187 -7.20 -12.11 -8.17
N TRP A 188 -6.52 -12.81 -7.26
CA TRP A 188 -5.15 -13.26 -7.52
C TRP A 188 -5.09 -14.12 -8.78
N SER A 189 -4.16 -13.83 -9.68
CA SER A 189 -3.97 -14.57 -10.92
C SER A 189 -3.15 -15.83 -10.67
N ASP A 190 -3.81 -16.97 -10.59
CA ASP A 190 -3.13 -18.25 -10.50
C ASP A 190 -2.11 -18.46 -11.60
N GLU A 191 -2.43 -18.04 -12.82
CA GLU A 191 -1.58 -18.21 -13.99
C GLU A 191 -0.27 -17.43 -13.87
N VAL A 192 -0.32 -16.16 -13.43
CA VAL A 192 0.87 -15.32 -13.23
C VAL A 192 1.70 -15.84 -12.05
N ILE A 193 1.04 -16.17 -10.94
CA ILE A 193 1.68 -16.68 -9.72
C ILE A 193 2.44 -17.99 -10.01
N GLU A 194 1.81 -18.92 -10.70
CA GLU A 194 2.43 -20.19 -11.10
C GLU A 194 3.60 -19.98 -12.07
N ALA A 195 3.40 -19.13 -13.09
CA ALA A 195 4.45 -18.86 -14.07
C ALA A 195 5.71 -18.27 -13.41
N LEU A 196 5.55 -17.38 -12.42
CA LEU A 196 6.67 -16.79 -11.68
C LEU A 196 7.23 -17.73 -10.58
N GLY A 197 6.63 -18.90 -10.37
CA GLY A 197 7.07 -19.88 -9.38
C GLY A 197 6.84 -19.44 -7.93
N ILE A 198 5.90 -18.54 -7.68
CA ILE A 198 5.57 -18.02 -6.37
C ILE A 198 4.61 -19.00 -5.66
N PRO A 199 4.83 -19.33 -4.37
CA PRO A 199 3.93 -20.23 -3.63
C PRO A 199 2.53 -19.63 -3.47
N LYS A 200 1.48 -20.30 -3.96
CA LYS A 200 0.10 -19.80 -3.90
C LYS A 200 -0.44 -19.60 -2.49
N HIS A 201 -0.01 -20.41 -1.53
CA HIS A 201 -0.53 -20.38 -0.16
C HIS A 201 -0.25 -19.07 0.57
N ILE A 202 0.77 -18.29 0.14
CA ILE A 202 1.13 -17.05 0.81
C ILE A 202 0.14 -15.90 0.53
N PHE A 203 -0.73 -16.03 -0.47
CA PHE A 203 -1.67 -14.97 -0.83
C PHE A 203 -2.89 -15.00 0.11
N PRO A 204 -3.21 -13.89 0.81
CA PRO A 204 -4.39 -13.81 1.65
C PRO A 204 -5.66 -13.60 0.81
N GLU A 205 -6.81 -13.79 1.44
CA GLU A 205 -8.11 -13.46 0.85
C GLU A 205 -8.21 -11.96 0.55
N ILE A 206 -8.69 -11.63 -0.65
CA ILE A 206 -8.95 -10.24 -1.05
C ILE A 206 -10.32 -9.81 -0.52
N VAL A 207 -10.35 -8.65 0.13
CA VAL A 207 -11.57 -8.03 0.63
C VAL A 207 -11.82 -6.68 -0.03
N PRO A 208 -13.10 -6.31 -0.25
CA PRO A 208 -13.44 -4.99 -0.77
C PRO A 208 -13.09 -3.87 0.20
N THR A 209 -12.80 -2.68 -0.33
CA THR A 209 -12.75 -1.43 0.44
C THR A 209 -14.06 -1.23 1.21
N GLY A 210 -13.97 -0.79 2.47
CA GLY A 210 -15.11 -0.63 3.37
C GLY A 210 -15.43 -1.86 4.22
N THR A 211 -14.67 -2.96 4.06
CA THR A 211 -14.83 -4.17 4.87
C THR A 211 -14.29 -3.95 6.28
N LYS A 212 -15.03 -4.39 7.29
CA LYS A 212 -14.50 -4.50 8.64
C LYS A 212 -13.53 -5.67 8.70
N ILE A 213 -12.25 -5.39 8.97
CA ILE A 213 -11.20 -6.39 9.11
C ILE A 213 -11.32 -7.10 10.47
N GLY A 214 -11.47 -6.33 11.53
CA GLY A 214 -11.56 -6.84 12.89
C GLY A 214 -11.71 -5.71 13.90
N THR A 215 -11.28 -5.98 15.12
CA THR A 215 -11.19 -4.98 16.20
C THR A 215 -9.78 -5.02 16.80
N LEU A 216 -9.37 -3.96 17.47
CA LEU A 216 -8.12 -3.94 18.22
C LEU A 216 -8.01 -5.20 19.10
N THR A 217 -6.83 -5.82 19.13
CA THR A 217 -6.57 -6.98 19.98
C THR A 217 -6.65 -6.60 21.48
N ASP A 218 -6.89 -7.58 22.36
CA ASP A 218 -6.91 -7.36 23.80
C ASP A 218 -5.56 -6.85 24.30
N GLU A 219 -4.47 -7.32 23.70
CA GLU A 219 -3.11 -6.88 24.01
C GLU A 219 -2.94 -5.37 23.76
N ILE A 220 -3.32 -4.86 22.60
CA ILE A 220 -3.25 -3.43 22.27
C ILE A 220 -4.18 -2.62 23.15
N CYS A 221 -5.40 -3.09 23.39
CA CYS A 221 -6.34 -2.42 24.28
C CYS A 221 -5.77 -2.29 25.69
N THR A 222 -5.15 -3.36 26.22
CA THR A 222 -4.53 -3.38 27.54
C THR A 222 -3.30 -2.49 27.60
N GLU A 223 -2.39 -2.62 26.62
CA GLU A 223 -1.15 -1.83 26.54
C GLU A 223 -1.43 -0.32 26.50
N LEU A 224 -2.40 0.07 25.69
CA LEU A 224 -2.68 1.48 25.45
C LEU A 224 -3.81 2.04 26.31
N GLY A 225 -4.52 1.22 27.09
CA GLY A 225 -5.69 1.61 27.86
C GLY A 225 -6.81 2.15 26.96
N LEU A 226 -7.18 1.39 25.93
CA LEU A 226 -8.21 1.70 24.96
C LEU A 226 -9.34 0.67 25.03
N ASP A 227 -10.54 1.11 24.63
CA ASP A 227 -11.64 0.19 24.31
C ASP A 227 -11.41 -0.47 22.94
N LYS A 228 -12.21 -1.51 22.63
CA LYS A 228 -12.25 -2.10 21.29
C LYS A 228 -12.70 -1.06 20.27
N ILE A 229 -11.92 -0.90 19.22
CA ILE A 229 -12.22 -0.02 18.08
C ILE A 229 -12.20 -0.88 16.82
N ASP A 230 -13.14 -0.69 15.93
CA ASP A 230 -13.20 -1.38 14.66
C ASP A 230 -12.06 -0.92 13.73
N VAL A 231 -11.42 -1.88 13.05
CA VAL A 231 -10.42 -1.60 12.02
C VAL A 231 -11.05 -1.92 10.67
N MET A 232 -11.03 -0.94 9.76
CA MET A 232 -11.67 -1.00 8.46
C MET A 232 -10.62 -1.06 7.35
N ALA A 233 -10.84 -1.93 6.37
CA ALA A 233 -10.13 -1.84 5.10
C ALA A 233 -10.61 -0.58 4.37
N VAL A 234 -9.84 0.48 4.42
CA VAL A 234 -10.03 1.66 3.56
C VAL A 234 -9.43 1.40 2.19
N ALA A 235 -9.47 2.32 1.24
CA ALA A 235 -8.68 2.21 0.02
C ALA A 235 -7.19 2.22 0.42
N GLY A 236 -6.59 1.03 0.55
CA GLY A 236 -5.29 0.85 1.18
C GLY A 236 -4.12 1.49 0.43
N HIS A 237 -4.26 1.69 -0.88
CA HIS A 237 -3.32 2.49 -1.68
C HIS A 237 -3.62 3.99 -1.48
N ASP A 238 -2.64 4.77 -0.99
CA ASP A 238 -2.75 6.20 -0.66
C ASP A 238 -3.37 7.04 -1.79
N THR A 239 -2.98 6.75 -3.03
CA THR A 239 -3.57 7.39 -4.22
C THR A 239 -5.06 7.10 -4.37
N GLN A 240 -5.51 5.88 -4.08
CA GLN A 240 -6.93 5.53 -4.15
C GLN A 240 -7.72 6.18 -3.03
N SER A 241 -7.16 6.29 -1.83
CA SER A 241 -7.73 7.08 -0.73
C SER A 241 -7.85 8.55 -1.10
N ALA A 242 -6.82 9.13 -1.72
CA ALA A 242 -6.86 10.50 -2.21
C ALA A 242 -7.93 10.70 -3.30
N LEU A 243 -8.08 9.72 -4.20
CA LEU A 243 -9.05 9.79 -5.30
C LEU A 243 -10.50 9.79 -4.80
N VAL A 244 -10.81 8.98 -3.77
CA VAL A 244 -12.14 8.98 -3.12
C VAL A 244 -12.51 10.37 -2.56
N SER A 245 -11.52 11.20 -2.20
CA SER A 245 -11.73 12.53 -1.65
C SER A 245 -11.94 13.63 -2.69
N VAL A 246 -11.80 13.34 -3.99
CA VAL A 246 -11.96 14.34 -5.07
C VAL A 246 -13.42 14.81 -5.13
N PRO A 247 -13.69 16.10 -4.94
CA PRO A 247 -15.06 16.64 -4.89
C PRO A 247 -15.64 16.86 -6.30
N THR A 248 -15.83 15.78 -7.05
CA THR A 248 -16.44 15.82 -8.38
C THR A 248 -17.72 15.03 -8.42
N SER A 249 -18.71 15.50 -9.19
CA SER A 249 -19.90 14.76 -9.59
C SER A 249 -19.84 14.30 -11.04
N GLU A 250 -18.78 14.66 -11.76
CA GLU A 250 -18.59 14.28 -13.15
C GLU A 250 -18.06 12.83 -13.23
N GLU A 251 -18.58 12.06 -14.17
CA GLU A 251 -18.06 10.72 -14.44
C GLU A 251 -16.77 10.75 -15.26
N ASP A 252 -16.65 11.76 -16.14
CA ASP A 252 -15.47 11.98 -16.97
C ASP A 252 -14.58 13.06 -16.36
N PHE A 253 -13.60 12.67 -15.57
CA PHE A 253 -12.61 13.59 -15.02
C PHE A 253 -11.19 13.04 -15.14
N ILE A 254 -10.23 13.93 -15.17
CA ILE A 254 -8.81 13.57 -15.12
C ILE A 254 -8.27 14.04 -13.76
N PHE A 255 -7.52 13.18 -13.10
CA PHE A 255 -6.84 13.50 -11.87
C PHE A 255 -5.31 13.49 -12.02
N LEU A 256 -4.65 14.27 -11.18
CA LEU A 256 -3.20 14.22 -11.00
C LEU A 256 -2.91 14.18 -9.50
N SER A 257 -2.53 13.02 -9.00
CA SER A 257 -2.00 12.87 -7.64
C SER A 257 -0.52 13.24 -7.66
N CYS A 258 -0.16 14.32 -6.95
CA CYS A 258 1.22 14.84 -6.91
C CYS A 258 1.85 14.57 -5.56
N GLY A 259 2.66 13.51 -5.49
CA GLY A 259 3.45 13.15 -4.32
C GLY A 259 4.90 12.85 -4.70
N THR A 260 5.54 11.95 -4.01
CA THR A 260 6.85 11.38 -4.39
C THR A 260 6.80 10.83 -5.81
N TRP A 261 5.72 10.13 -6.15
CA TRP A 261 5.27 9.83 -7.51
C TRP A 261 4.20 10.83 -7.94
N SER A 262 4.03 11.01 -9.25
CA SER A 262 2.88 11.68 -9.85
C SER A 262 2.07 10.67 -10.63
N LEU A 263 0.79 10.53 -10.32
CA LEU A 263 -0.12 9.60 -10.97
C LEU A 263 -1.17 10.41 -11.75
N LEU A 264 -1.08 10.34 -13.07
CA LEU A 264 -2.00 11.02 -13.98
C LEU A 264 -2.96 9.99 -14.58
N GLY A 265 -4.26 10.18 -14.42
CA GLY A 265 -5.24 9.20 -14.87
C GLY A 265 -6.68 9.66 -14.82
N THR A 266 -7.56 8.70 -15.02
CA THR A 266 -9.03 8.82 -14.92
C THR A 266 -9.60 7.59 -14.24
N GLU A 267 -10.83 7.69 -13.76
CA GLU A 267 -11.56 6.59 -13.14
C GLU A 267 -12.54 5.97 -14.15
N LEU A 268 -12.55 4.64 -14.25
CA LEU A 268 -13.35 3.87 -15.20
C LEU A 268 -14.16 2.80 -14.45
N ALA A 269 -15.25 2.32 -15.10
CA ALA A 269 -16.02 1.18 -14.60
C ALA A 269 -15.31 -0.17 -14.85
N GLU A 270 -14.56 -0.27 -15.95
CA GLU A 270 -13.88 -1.50 -16.40
C GLU A 270 -12.45 -1.20 -16.84
N PRO A 271 -11.52 -2.16 -16.72
CA PRO A 271 -10.14 -1.95 -17.14
C PRO A 271 -9.97 -1.82 -18.65
N ILE A 272 -9.09 -0.94 -19.09
CA ILE A 272 -8.67 -0.83 -20.48
C ILE A 272 -7.35 -1.60 -20.67
N ILE A 273 -7.46 -2.79 -21.25
CA ILE A 273 -6.31 -3.67 -21.49
C ILE A 273 -6.30 -4.03 -22.97
N ASN A 274 -5.40 -3.39 -23.74
CA ASN A 274 -5.24 -3.58 -25.17
C ASN A 274 -3.82 -3.21 -25.61
N GLU A 275 -3.49 -3.40 -26.88
CA GLU A 275 -2.17 -3.09 -27.47
C GLU A 275 -1.72 -1.63 -27.20
N LYS A 276 -2.64 -0.67 -27.22
CA LYS A 276 -2.28 0.75 -26.95
C LYS A 276 -1.92 0.98 -25.50
N SER A 277 -2.74 0.47 -24.56
CA SER A 277 -2.46 0.61 -23.12
C SER A 277 -1.16 -0.10 -22.75
N GLU A 278 -0.87 -1.25 -23.35
CA GLU A 278 0.41 -1.94 -23.20
C GLU A 278 1.58 -1.14 -23.79
N HIS A 279 1.44 -0.69 -25.05
CA HIS A 279 2.48 0.09 -25.73
C HIS A 279 2.88 1.34 -24.92
N TYR A 280 1.90 2.06 -24.37
CA TYR A 280 2.15 3.24 -23.53
C TYR A 280 2.46 2.87 -22.08
N ASN A 281 2.47 1.58 -21.76
CA ASN A 281 2.75 1.06 -20.42
C ASN A 281 1.89 1.77 -19.35
N ILE A 282 0.56 1.71 -19.51
CA ILE A 282 -0.43 2.31 -18.60
C ILE A 282 -0.92 1.24 -17.63
N THR A 283 -1.21 1.60 -16.40
CA THR A 283 -1.72 0.70 -15.36
C THR A 283 -3.23 0.82 -15.19
N ASN A 284 -3.85 -0.30 -14.79
CA ASN A 284 -5.23 -0.37 -14.31
C ASN A 284 -5.17 -0.78 -12.83
N GLU A 285 -5.40 0.16 -11.94
CA GLU A 285 -5.40 -0.09 -10.49
C GLU A 285 -6.82 -0.10 -9.95
N GLY A 286 -7.09 -1.00 -9.02
CA GLY A 286 -8.37 -1.11 -8.34
C GLY A 286 -8.62 0.08 -7.42
N GLY A 287 -9.84 0.61 -7.45
CA GLY A 287 -10.31 1.69 -6.59
C GLY A 287 -11.54 1.32 -5.77
N TYR A 288 -12.06 2.31 -5.05
CA TYR A 288 -13.29 2.17 -4.28
C TYR A 288 -14.47 1.76 -5.16
N GLY A 289 -15.33 0.88 -4.65
CA GLY A 289 -16.50 0.41 -5.38
C GLY A 289 -16.20 -0.44 -6.62
N ARG A 290 -15.03 -1.08 -6.67
CA ARG A 290 -14.56 -1.87 -7.82
C ARG A 290 -14.28 -1.04 -9.08
N LYS A 291 -14.23 0.28 -8.98
CA LYS A 291 -13.80 1.13 -10.08
C LYS A 291 -12.32 0.91 -10.38
N ILE A 292 -11.90 1.30 -11.58
CA ILE A 292 -10.53 1.16 -12.07
C ILE A 292 -9.94 2.54 -12.28
N SER A 293 -8.82 2.79 -11.66
CA SER A 293 -7.96 3.94 -11.97
C SER A 293 -7.06 3.57 -13.14
N PHE A 294 -7.40 4.08 -14.33
CA PHE A 294 -6.59 3.95 -15.53
C PHE A 294 -5.58 5.10 -15.54
N LEU A 295 -4.34 4.82 -15.19
CA LEU A 295 -3.36 5.87 -14.91
C LEU A 295 -1.95 5.52 -15.39
N LYS A 296 -1.11 6.54 -15.41
CA LYS A 296 0.33 6.43 -15.66
C LYS A 296 1.09 6.90 -14.42
N ASN A 297 1.96 6.04 -13.91
CA ASN A 297 2.93 6.42 -12.88
C ASN A 297 4.10 7.19 -13.54
N ILE A 298 4.39 8.37 -13.00
CA ILE A 298 5.43 9.29 -13.47
C ILE A 298 6.28 9.67 -12.24
N ILE A 299 7.57 9.87 -12.42
CA ILE A 299 8.40 10.43 -11.33
C ILE A 299 7.91 11.83 -11.00
N GLY A 300 7.52 12.02 -9.73
CA GLY A 300 6.98 13.29 -9.23
C GLY A 300 8.02 14.10 -8.46
N LEU A 301 7.70 14.45 -7.22
CA LEU A 301 8.55 15.28 -6.36
C LEU A 301 9.79 14.56 -5.81
N TRP A 302 9.98 13.28 -6.14
CA TRP A 302 11.13 12.49 -5.69
C TRP A 302 12.46 13.17 -6.00
N CYS A 303 12.61 13.78 -7.19
CA CYS A 303 13.85 14.46 -7.58
C CYS A 303 14.20 15.60 -6.62
N ILE A 304 13.21 16.41 -6.22
CA ILE A 304 13.46 17.51 -5.27
C ILE A 304 13.67 16.99 -3.84
N GLN A 305 13.00 15.91 -3.47
CA GLN A 305 13.20 15.24 -2.18
C GLN A 305 14.61 14.67 -2.05
N GLU A 306 15.15 14.02 -3.09
CA GLU A 306 16.54 13.53 -3.09
C GLU A 306 17.56 14.66 -3.11
N SER A 307 17.31 15.73 -3.87
CA SER A 307 18.16 16.92 -3.82
C SER A 307 18.22 17.49 -2.40
N ARG A 308 17.07 17.58 -1.73
CA ARG A 308 16.99 18.04 -0.34
C ARG A 308 17.76 17.11 0.61
N ARG A 309 17.63 15.80 0.47
CA ARG A 309 18.41 14.82 1.27
C ARG A 309 19.91 14.98 1.05
N GLN A 310 20.32 15.23 -0.21
CA GLN A 310 21.73 15.48 -0.51
C GLN A 310 22.22 16.79 0.16
N TRP A 311 21.48 17.86 0.10
CA TRP A 311 21.82 19.12 0.77
C TRP A 311 21.95 18.95 2.28
N ILE A 312 21.05 18.18 2.91
CA ILE A 312 21.15 17.86 4.34
C ILE A 312 22.44 17.10 4.66
N ARG A 313 22.85 16.12 3.82
CA ARG A 313 24.15 15.42 3.97
C ARG A 313 25.34 16.36 3.82
N GLU A 314 25.21 17.40 3.05
CA GLU A 314 26.20 18.46 2.87
C GLU A 314 26.17 19.55 3.97
N GLY A 315 25.29 19.41 4.95
CA GLY A 315 25.15 20.33 6.08
C GLY A 315 24.21 21.51 5.82
N ASN A 316 23.45 21.48 4.73
CA ASN A 316 22.49 22.54 4.37
C ASN A 316 21.04 22.02 4.56
N GLU A 317 20.29 22.63 5.46
CA GLU A 317 18.91 22.25 5.73
C GLU A 317 17.94 23.30 5.11
N TYR A 318 17.12 22.83 4.16
CA TYR A 318 16.10 23.66 3.50
C TYR A 318 14.71 23.10 3.79
N GLY A 319 13.76 23.98 4.15
CA GLY A 319 12.34 23.66 4.27
C GLY A 319 11.65 23.58 2.91
N PHE A 320 10.35 23.32 2.93
CA PHE A 320 9.48 23.39 1.74
C PHE A 320 8.76 24.76 1.60
N GLY A 321 9.04 25.70 2.46
CA GLY A 321 8.48 27.04 2.48
C GLY A 321 9.42 28.10 1.94
#